data_a18b79db7dac4c787e363aa46d6ca368
#
_entry.id   a18b79db7dac4c787e363aa46d6ca368
#
_cell.length_a   1.000
_cell.length_b   1.000
_cell.length_c   1.000
_cell.angle_alpha   90.00
_cell.angle_beta   90.00
_cell.angle_gamma   90.00
#
_symmetry.space_group_name_H-M   'P 1'
#
loop_
_entity.id
_entity.type
_entity.pdbx_description
1 polymer ?
#
loop_
_entity_poly.entity_id
_entity_poly.type
_entity_poly.pdbx_seq_one_letter_code
_entity_poly.pdbx_strand_id
1 'polypeptide(L)'
;KDVNKLCESAIKSIDEKPHGNYAVDLKGDKNNQMNITEIDSGKFHTTTPLWGYISSKIFKQDSMFNLPYLYVKLGLGEITEPEILGNDIYPDQTTLLRHIDCGDWILKKDGSKVQVL
;
A
#
# COMPACT_ATOMS: atom_id res chain seq x y z
N LYS A 1 -4.76 14.69 -10.67
CA LYS A 1 -3.91 13.73 -11.43
C LYS A 1 -3.97 12.40 -10.70
N ASP A 2 -4.12 11.34 -11.46
CA ASP A 2 -4.14 9.97 -10.95
C ASP A 2 -2.72 9.63 -10.43
N VAL A 3 -2.60 9.50 -9.11
CA VAL A 3 -1.33 9.25 -8.44
C VAL A 3 -0.76 7.88 -8.84
N ASN A 4 -1.62 6.89 -9.00
CA ASN A 4 -1.20 5.55 -9.38
C ASN A 4 -0.54 5.55 -10.77
N LYS A 5 -1.16 6.21 -11.74
CA LYS A 5 -0.56 6.36 -13.09
C LYS A 5 0.76 7.12 -13.07
N LEU A 6 0.91 8.11 -12.19
CA LEU A 6 2.18 8.82 -12.04
C LEU A 6 3.27 7.87 -11.54
N CYS A 7 2.98 7.08 -10.49
CA CYS A 7 3.92 6.11 -9.93
C CYS A 7 4.28 5.01 -10.94
N GLU A 8 3.28 4.42 -11.59
CA GLU A 8 3.50 3.38 -12.61
C GLU A 8 4.36 3.88 -13.78
N SER A 9 4.08 5.09 -14.27
CA SER A 9 4.87 5.68 -15.37
C SER A 9 6.32 5.92 -14.95
N ALA A 10 6.54 6.37 -13.72
CA ALA A 10 7.88 6.60 -13.23
C ALA A 10 8.66 5.29 -13.04
N ILE A 11 8.05 4.25 -12.46
CA ILE A 11 8.67 2.94 -12.34
C ILE A 11 9.05 2.40 -13.72
N LYS A 12 8.13 2.44 -14.70
CA LYS A 12 8.37 1.97 -16.05
C LYS A 12 9.45 2.78 -16.81
N SER A 13 9.72 4.02 -16.38
CA SER A 13 10.80 4.83 -16.98
C SER A 13 12.18 4.40 -16.55
N ILE A 14 12.32 3.73 -15.41
CA ILE A 14 13.61 3.25 -14.87
C ILE A 14 13.79 1.75 -15.03
N ASP A 15 12.70 1.00 -15.17
CA ASP A 15 12.70 -0.45 -15.35
C ASP A 15 11.66 -0.82 -16.41
N GLU A 16 12.09 -1.33 -17.55
CA GLU A 16 11.20 -1.71 -18.65
C GLU A 16 10.32 -2.91 -18.33
N LYS A 17 10.73 -3.75 -17.37
CA LYS A 17 10.02 -4.95 -16.93
C LYS A 17 9.96 -5.01 -15.40
N PRO A 18 9.27 -4.04 -14.78
CA PRO A 18 9.23 -3.97 -13.33
C PRO A 18 8.63 -5.24 -12.75
N HIS A 19 9.31 -5.79 -11.74
CA HIS A 19 8.88 -7.00 -11.04
C HIS A 19 9.06 -6.84 -9.53
N GLY A 20 8.06 -7.27 -8.78
CA GLY A 20 8.12 -7.23 -7.33
C GLY A 20 7.48 -5.99 -6.71
N ASN A 21 7.99 -5.54 -5.58
CA ASN A 21 7.45 -4.43 -4.82
C ASN A 21 8.25 -3.14 -5.04
N TYR A 22 7.55 -2.05 -5.23
CA TYR A 22 8.10 -0.70 -5.31
C TYR A 22 7.41 0.20 -4.28
N ALA A 23 8.19 0.89 -3.48
CA ALA A 23 7.72 1.99 -2.66
C ALA A 23 8.02 3.30 -3.36
N VAL A 24 7.02 4.17 -3.51
CA VAL A 24 7.16 5.47 -4.18
C VAL A 24 6.76 6.58 -3.23
N ASP A 25 7.70 7.44 -2.91
CA ASP A 25 7.47 8.61 -2.10
C ASP A 25 7.11 9.82 -2.95
N LEU A 26 6.08 10.55 -2.53
CA LEU A 26 5.55 11.70 -3.26
C LEU A 26 5.49 12.92 -2.35
N LYS A 27 5.70 14.08 -2.94
CA LYS A 27 5.52 15.37 -2.29
C LYS A 27 4.69 16.31 -3.15
N GLY A 28 3.66 16.90 -2.55
CA GLY A 28 2.89 17.97 -3.18
C GLY A 28 3.68 19.28 -3.20
N ASP A 29 3.61 20.01 -4.31
CA ASP A 29 4.11 21.37 -4.38
C ASP A 29 3.04 22.39 -3.91
N LYS A 30 3.38 23.68 -3.96
CA LYS A 30 2.48 24.79 -3.59
C LYS A 30 1.18 24.87 -4.42
N ASN A 31 1.11 24.18 -5.56
CA ASN A 31 -0.04 24.09 -6.43
C ASN A 31 -0.79 22.75 -6.28
N ASN A 32 -0.48 21.96 -5.24
CA ASN A 32 -0.97 20.60 -5.02
C ASN A 32 -0.64 19.63 -6.18
N GLN A 33 0.42 19.92 -6.94
CA GLN A 33 0.92 18.99 -7.93
C GLN A 33 1.84 17.97 -7.25
N MET A 34 1.53 16.67 -7.40
CA MET A 34 2.35 15.61 -6.84
C MET A 34 3.61 15.41 -7.67
N ASN A 35 4.73 15.34 -6.97
CA ASN A 35 6.06 15.06 -7.53
C ASN A 35 6.64 13.84 -6.82
N ILE A 36 7.26 12.95 -7.59
CA ILE A 36 7.96 11.79 -7.02
C ILE A 36 9.30 12.27 -6.47
N THR A 37 9.60 11.88 -5.27
CA THR A 37 10.84 12.22 -4.57
C THR A 37 11.77 11.03 -4.44
N GLU A 38 11.25 9.82 -4.37
CA GLU A 38 12.02 8.60 -4.21
C GLU A 38 11.27 7.39 -4.80
N ILE A 39 12.01 6.43 -5.36
CA ILE A 39 11.51 5.12 -5.78
C ILE A 39 12.46 4.06 -5.23
N ASP A 40 11.96 3.21 -4.35
CA ASP A 40 12.68 2.08 -3.78
C ASP A 40 12.14 0.76 -4.32
N SER A 41 12.98 -0.09 -4.86
CA SER A 41 12.58 -1.46 -5.24
C SER A 41 12.85 -2.45 -4.09
N GLY A 42 11.91 -3.38 -3.87
CA GLY A 42 12.03 -4.42 -2.85
C GLY A 42 11.87 -3.94 -1.41
N LYS A 43 11.54 -2.68 -1.18
CA LYS A 43 11.34 -2.09 0.13
C LYS A 43 9.86 -2.06 0.53
N PHE A 44 9.58 -2.42 1.76
CA PHE A 44 8.28 -2.22 2.37
C PHE A 44 8.32 -1.09 3.39
N HIS A 45 7.29 -0.26 3.41
CA HIS A 45 7.11 0.70 4.49
C HIS A 45 6.87 -0.02 5.82
N THR A 46 7.27 0.59 6.93
CA THR A 46 7.15 0.02 8.29
C THR A 46 5.72 -0.36 8.66
N THR A 47 4.73 0.27 8.05
CA THR A 47 3.30 -0.01 8.28
C THR A 47 2.74 -1.10 7.36
N THR A 48 3.47 -1.56 6.34
CA THR A 48 2.97 -2.50 5.35
C THR A 48 2.48 -3.83 5.95
N PRO A 49 3.20 -4.49 6.88
CA PRO A 49 2.70 -5.70 7.53
C PRO A 49 1.44 -5.46 8.35
N LEU A 50 1.32 -4.30 8.98
CA LEU A 50 0.15 -3.91 9.75
C LEU A 50 -1.08 -3.75 8.87
N TRP A 51 -0.95 -3.18 7.68
CA TRP A 51 -2.03 -3.10 6.70
C TRP A 51 -2.49 -4.49 6.23
N GLY A 52 -1.59 -5.45 6.06
CA GLY A 52 -1.95 -6.84 5.77
C GLY A 52 -2.81 -7.47 6.87
N TYR A 53 -2.44 -7.24 8.14
CA TYR A 53 -3.24 -7.68 9.29
C TYR A 53 -4.62 -6.99 9.31
N ILE A 54 -4.66 -5.67 9.09
CA ILE A 54 -5.90 -4.88 9.04
C ILE A 54 -6.85 -5.41 7.97
N SER A 55 -6.36 -5.73 6.78
CA SER A 55 -7.17 -6.29 5.70
C SER A 55 -7.91 -7.54 6.14
N SER A 56 -7.22 -8.49 6.73
CA SER A 56 -7.83 -9.76 7.12
C SER A 56 -8.75 -9.64 8.34
N LYS A 57 -8.36 -8.84 9.34
CA LYS A 57 -9.07 -8.79 10.64
C LYS A 57 -10.20 -7.77 10.67
N ILE A 58 -9.98 -6.59 10.10
CA ILE A 58 -10.90 -5.46 10.20
C ILE A 58 -11.83 -5.39 8.98
N PHE A 59 -11.26 -5.50 7.78
CA PHE A 59 -12.05 -5.44 6.55
C PHE A 59 -12.55 -6.80 6.06
N LYS A 60 -12.15 -7.90 6.70
CA LYS A 60 -12.54 -9.27 6.32
C LYS A 60 -12.17 -9.62 4.88
N GLN A 61 -11.12 -9.00 4.39
CA GLN A 61 -10.58 -9.25 3.07
C GLN A 61 -9.58 -10.41 3.11
N ASP A 62 -9.32 -11.00 1.96
CA ASP A 62 -8.39 -12.09 1.79
C ASP A 62 -6.94 -11.68 2.09
N SER A 63 -6.09 -12.67 2.36
CA SER A 63 -4.64 -12.53 2.50
C SER A 63 -3.95 -11.92 1.28
N MET A 64 -4.62 -11.86 0.13
CA MET A 64 -4.17 -11.20 -1.10
C MET A 64 -3.88 -9.69 -0.92
N PHE A 65 -4.34 -9.08 0.16
CA PHE A 65 -4.01 -7.70 0.52
C PHE A 65 -2.77 -7.57 1.42
N ASN A 66 -2.09 -8.66 1.69
CA ASN A 66 -0.84 -8.67 2.46
C ASN A 66 0.36 -8.59 1.51
N LEU A 67 0.88 -7.37 1.28
CA LEU A 67 1.97 -7.16 0.33
C LEU A 67 3.22 -8.03 0.60
N PRO A 68 3.72 -8.20 1.83
CA PRO A 68 4.81 -9.13 2.09
C PRO A 68 4.50 -10.58 1.68
N TYR A 69 3.28 -11.04 1.94
CA TYR A 69 2.83 -12.36 1.51
C TYR A 69 2.79 -12.48 -0.02
N LEU A 70 2.20 -11.50 -0.71
CA LEU A 70 2.16 -11.44 -2.17
C LEU A 70 3.56 -11.43 -2.79
N TYR A 71 4.48 -10.67 -2.21
CA TYR A 71 5.86 -10.60 -2.68
C TYR A 71 6.55 -11.96 -2.65
N VAL A 72 6.38 -12.71 -1.55
CA VAL A 72 6.92 -14.07 -1.43
C VAL A 72 6.28 -15.01 -2.45
N LYS A 73 4.96 -14.97 -2.59
CA LYS A 73 4.23 -15.82 -3.54
C LYS A 73 4.61 -15.55 -4.99
N LEU A 74 4.77 -14.30 -5.38
CA LEU A 74 5.30 -13.91 -6.69
C LEU A 74 6.71 -14.44 -6.92
N GLY A 75 7.60 -14.26 -5.93
CA GLY A 75 8.98 -14.73 -6.01
C GLY A 75 9.10 -16.26 -6.14
N LEU A 76 8.16 -16.99 -5.56
CA LEU A 76 8.08 -18.47 -5.68
C LEU A 76 7.33 -18.92 -6.95
N GLY A 77 6.75 -18.01 -7.73
CA GLY A 77 5.93 -18.35 -8.88
C GLY A 77 4.60 -19.03 -8.55
N GLU A 78 4.13 -18.88 -7.30
CA GLU A 78 2.88 -19.48 -6.83
C GLU A 78 1.64 -18.65 -7.18
N ILE A 79 1.81 -17.40 -7.56
CA ILE A 79 0.77 -16.50 -8.08
C ILE A 79 1.32 -15.73 -9.28
N THR A 80 0.42 -15.27 -10.12
CA THR A 80 0.74 -14.47 -11.30
C THR A 80 0.22 -13.05 -11.16
N GLU A 81 0.76 -12.11 -11.92
CA GLU A 81 0.33 -10.71 -11.91
C GLU A 81 -1.19 -10.53 -12.09
N PRO A 82 -1.90 -11.24 -12.99
CA PRO A 82 -3.35 -11.11 -13.12
C PRO A 82 -4.17 -11.53 -11.90
N GLU A 83 -3.59 -12.32 -10.99
CA GLU A 83 -4.24 -12.75 -9.76
C GLU A 83 -4.12 -11.72 -8.64
N ILE A 84 -3.28 -10.69 -8.84
CA ILE A 84 -3.12 -9.59 -7.89
C ILE A 84 -4.20 -8.56 -8.17
N LEU A 85 -4.98 -8.25 -7.16
CA LEU A 85 -6.01 -7.22 -7.26
C LEU A 85 -5.37 -5.85 -7.52
N GLY A 86 -6.08 -5.03 -8.29
CA GLY A 86 -5.62 -3.71 -8.68
C GLY A 86 -5.45 -2.72 -7.52
N ASN A 87 -5.28 -1.47 -7.89
CA ASN A 87 -5.06 -0.35 -6.97
C ASN A 87 -6.28 -0.09 -6.06
N ASP A 88 -6.06 0.67 -4.98
CA ASP A 88 -7.11 1.18 -4.08
C ASP A 88 -7.90 0.07 -3.37
N ILE A 89 -7.16 -0.88 -2.80
CA ILE A 89 -7.70 -2.06 -2.11
C ILE A 89 -8.34 -1.75 -0.75
N TYR A 90 -8.09 -0.58 -0.18
CA TYR A 90 -8.69 -0.15 1.08
C TYR A 90 -9.83 0.83 0.84
N PRO A 91 -10.88 0.81 1.71
CA PRO A 91 -11.96 1.78 1.59
C PRO A 91 -11.44 3.21 1.68
N ASP A 92 -12.01 4.09 0.85
CA ASP A 92 -11.68 5.51 0.86
C ASP A 92 -11.78 6.12 2.26
N GLN A 93 -10.89 7.06 2.55
CA GLN A 93 -10.83 7.79 3.82
C GLN A 93 -10.59 6.89 5.04
N THR A 94 -9.97 5.73 4.83
CA THR A 94 -9.45 4.91 5.92
C THR A 94 -8.13 5.49 6.41
N THR A 95 -8.03 5.74 7.71
CA THR A 95 -6.82 6.29 8.32
C THR A 95 -6.31 5.37 9.42
N LEU A 96 -5.04 5.01 9.34
CA LEU A 96 -4.32 4.34 10.41
C LEU A 96 -3.77 5.40 11.39
N LEU A 97 -4.24 5.36 12.63
CA LEU A 97 -3.72 6.18 13.71
C LEU A 97 -2.79 5.32 14.56
N ARG A 98 -1.55 5.76 14.71
CA ARG A 98 -0.56 5.10 15.56
C ARG A 98 -0.08 6.04 16.63
N HIS A 99 -0.10 5.58 17.88
CA HIS A 99 0.41 6.33 19.01
C HIS A 99 1.06 5.37 20.01
N ILE A 100 2.21 5.75 20.56
CA ILE A 100 2.99 4.93 21.49
C ILE A 100 2.17 4.53 22.72
N ASP A 101 1.37 5.44 23.24
CA ASP A 101 0.64 5.24 24.49
C ASP A 101 -0.78 4.68 24.33
N CYS A 102 -1.34 4.74 23.11
CA CYS A 102 -2.74 4.39 22.86
C CYS A 102 -2.94 3.17 21.94
N GLY A 103 -1.85 2.60 21.46
CA GLY A 103 -1.90 1.54 20.45
C GLY A 103 -2.31 2.04 19.06
N ASP A 104 -2.53 1.10 18.18
CA ASP A 104 -2.86 1.36 16.78
C ASP A 104 -4.37 1.28 16.55
N TRP A 105 -4.93 2.27 15.86
CA TRP A 105 -6.35 2.39 15.58
C TRP A 105 -6.62 2.66 14.11
N ILE A 106 -7.70 2.11 13.60
CA ILE A 106 -8.26 2.50 12.31
C ILE A 106 -9.43 3.45 12.54
N LEU A 107 -9.34 4.62 11.94
CA LEU A 107 -10.46 5.56 11.80
C LEU A 107 -11.12 5.32 10.44
N LYS A 108 -12.41 5.01 10.45
CA LYS A 108 -13.22 4.81 9.25
C LYS A 108 -13.88 6.12 8.81
N LYS A 109 -14.37 6.14 7.57
CA LYS A 109 -15.08 7.29 6.98
C LYS A 109 -16.27 7.77 7.83
N ASP A 110 -16.99 6.89 8.48
CA ASP A 110 -18.12 7.17 9.34
C ASP A 110 -17.76 7.72 10.73
N GLY A 111 -16.47 7.92 10.99
CA GLY A 111 -15.92 8.37 12.27
C GLY A 111 -15.74 7.26 13.30
N SER A 112 -16.16 6.03 13.02
CA SER A 112 -15.93 4.90 13.93
C SER A 112 -14.45 4.53 14.02
N LYS A 113 -14.02 4.02 15.18
CA LYS A 113 -12.65 3.60 15.47
C LYS A 113 -12.61 2.12 15.80
N VAL A 114 -11.63 1.41 15.28
CA VAL A 114 -11.37 0.02 15.59
C VAL A 114 -9.93 -0.15 16.02
N GLN A 115 -9.71 -0.73 17.19
CA GLN A 115 -8.36 -1.02 17.67
C GLN A 115 -7.75 -2.16 16.86
N VAL A 116 -6.49 -2.02 16.48
CA VAL A 116 -5.76 -3.01 15.66
C VAL A 116 -5.01 -4.00 16.54
N LEU A 117 -4.31 -3.47 17.55
CA LEU A 117 -3.49 -4.20 18.52
C LEU A 117 -3.69 -3.65 19.92
#